data_b4b1786055d53da194d1c112a05e60f3
#
_entry.id   b4b1786055d53da194d1c112a05e60f3
#
_cell.length_a   1.000
_cell.length_b   1.000
_cell.length_c   1.000
_cell.angle_alpha   90.00
_cell.angle_beta   90.00
_cell.angle_gamma   90.00
#
_symmetry.space_group_name_H-M   'P 1'
#
loop_
_entity.id
_entity.type
_entity.pdbx_description
1 polymer ?
#
loop_
_entity_poly.entity_id
_entity_poly.type
_entity_poly.pdbx_seq_one_letter_code
_entity_poly.pdbx_strand_id
1 'polypeptide(L)'
;MTAMVSYSFISGFPFSSWGDGVFLGMQTLAIAILVMHFNGNTVQATAFLTAYLAVFFAATSGLTPVNILWGCQAMNIPIVLASKLMQAYTNYSNGNTGQLSAITAFMLLFGSLTRIFTSIQETGDTTMIIMYMCSSISNAIIAAQILYYWNVDAKSKDGTKKDQ
;
A
#
# COMPACT_ATOMS: atom_id res chain seq x y z
N MET A 1 4.08 5.33 3.78
CA MET A 1 3.79 4.91 5.16
C MET A 1 4.27 5.94 6.18
N THR A 2 5.57 6.25 6.28
CA THR A 2 6.12 7.19 7.28
C THR A 2 5.38 8.53 7.32
N ALA A 3 5.20 9.20 6.18
CA ALA A 3 4.49 10.49 6.14
C ALA A 3 3.04 10.41 6.64
N MET A 4 2.34 9.31 6.31
CA MET A 4 0.98 9.06 6.79
C MET A 4 0.94 8.89 8.31
N VAL A 5 1.81 8.05 8.86
CA VAL A 5 1.90 7.82 10.30
C VAL A 5 2.25 9.11 11.04
N SER A 6 3.28 9.85 10.58
CA SER A 6 3.71 11.10 11.22
C SER A 6 2.64 12.18 11.13
N TYR A 7 1.98 12.32 9.96
CA TYR A 7 0.87 13.26 9.80
C TYR A 7 -0.28 12.94 10.75
N SER A 8 -0.72 11.69 10.80
CA SER A 8 -1.83 11.26 11.64
C SER A 8 -1.52 11.41 13.13
N PHE A 9 -0.29 11.11 13.54
CA PHE A 9 0.18 11.29 14.91
C PHE A 9 0.15 12.76 15.33
N ILE A 10 0.71 13.67 14.52
CA ILE A 10 0.75 15.11 14.80
C ILE A 10 -0.65 15.73 14.75
N SER A 11 -1.53 15.23 13.86
CA SER A 11 -2.93 15.69 13.76
C SER A 11 -3.81 15.17 14.88
N GLY A 12 -3.30 14.31 15.77
CA GLY A 12 -4.04 13.79 16.92
C GLY A 12 -5.15 12.80 16.54
N PHE A 13 -5.05 12.14 15.39
CA PHE A 13 -6.04 11.16 14.96
C PHE A 13 -5.99 9.89 15.84
N PRO A 14 -7.15 9.22 16.05
CA PRO A 14 -7.18 7.99 16.83
C PRO A 14 -6.26 6.92 16.23
N PHE A 15 -5.59 6.14 17.09
CA PHE A 15 -4.66 5.09 16.66
C PHE A 15 -5.31 4.04 15.74
N SER A 16 -6.59 3.75 15.92
CA SER A 16 -7.39 2.85 15.07
C SER A 16 -7.37 3.25 13.58
N SER A 17 -7.22 4.54 13.28
CA SER A 17 -7.24 5.03 11.89
C SER A 17 -5.91 4.89 11.15
N TRP A 18 -4.78 4.75 11.84
CA TRP A 18 -3.44 4.73 11.25
C TRP A 18 -2.48 3.67 11.82
N GLY A 19 -2.91 2.96 12.89
CA GLY A 19 -2.06 1.98 13.57
C GLY A 19 -1.58 0.82 12.69
N ASP A 20 -2.37 0.39 11.70
CA ASP A 20 -1.95 -0.59 10.71
C ASP A 20 -0.75 -0.10 9.88
N GLY A 21 -0.68 1.21 9.59
CA GLY A 21 0.46 1.83 8.94
C GLY A 21 1.76 1.69 9.73
N VAL A 22 1.69 1.71 11.07
CA VAL A 22 2.85 1.48 11.94
C VAL A 22 3.34 0.04 11.80
N PHE A 23 2.43 -0.94 11.91
CA PHE A 23 2.79 -2.36 11.80
C PHE A 23 3.34 -2.70 10.42
N LEU A 24 2.71 -2.20 9.34
CA LEU A 24 3.22 -2.36 7.99
C LEU A 24 4.58 -1.68 7.79
N GLY A 25 4.78 -0.50 8.38
CA GLY A 25 6.06 0.21 8.36
C GLY A 25 7.17 -0.61 9.04
N MET A 26 6.90 -1.17 10.21
CA MET A 26 7.85 -2.04 10.93
C MET A 26 8.18 -3.31 10.14
N GLN A 27 7.17 -3.98 9.57
CA GLN A 27 7.39 -5.16 8.73
C GLN A 27 8.24 -4.83 7.50
N THR A 28 7.91 -3.75 6.79
CA THR A 28 8.66 -3.34 5.59
C THR A 28 10.10 -2.97 5.91
N LEU A 29 10.31 -2.28 7.02
CA LEU A 29 11.66 -1.93 7.51
C LEU A 29 12.46 -3.17 7.87
N ALA A 30 11.85 -4.11 8.60
CA ALA A 30 12.51 -5.38 8.96
C ALA A 30 12.90 -6.18 7.71
N ILE A 31 12.01 -6.30 6.73
CA ILE A 31 12.29 -6.99 5.46
C ILE A 31 13.45 -6.30 4.72
N ALA A 32 13.43 -4.96 4.61
CA ALA A 32 14.49 -4.22 3.93
C ALA A 32 15.86 -4.45 4.60
N ILE A 33 15.93 -4.40 5.93
CA ILE A 33 17.15 -4.65 6.69
C ILE A 33 17.65 -6.09 6.48
N LEU A 34 16.74 -7.08 6.58
CA LEU A 34 17.08 -8.49 6.39
C LEU A 34 17.60 -8.77 4.96
N VAL A 35 16.94 -8.22 3.95
CA VAL A 35 17.40 -8.35 2.55
C VAL A 35 18.79 -7.76 2.39
N MET A 36 19.06 -6.56 2.91
CA MET A 36 20.39 -5.96 2.85
C MET A 36 21.43 -6.79 3.61
N HIS A 37 21.09 -7.29 4.79
CA HIS A 37 21.99 -8.10 5.62
C HIS A 37 22.37 -9.40 4.92
N PHE A 38 21.39 -10.17 4.41
CA PHE A 38 21.64 -11.45 3.73
C PHE A 38 22.33 -11.30 2.37
N ASN A 39 22.25 -10.13 1.75
CA ASN A 39 23.05 -9.80 0.56
C ASN A 39 24.51 -9.39 0.90
N GLY A 40 24.93 -9.55 2.15
CA GLY A 40 26.30 -9.24 2.58
C GLY A 40 26.59 -7.75 2.87
N ASN A 41 25.58 -6.88 2.77
CA ASN A 41 25.72 -5.43 2.92
C ASN A 41 25.29 -4.94 4.32
N THR A 42 25.81 -5.56 5.38
CA THR A 42 25.42 -5.26 6.77
C THR A 42 25.65 -3.79 7.15
N VAL A 43 26.76 -3.18 6.67
CA VAL A 43 27.06 -1.75 6.93
C VAL A 43 26.01 -0.85 6.29
N GLN A 44 25.55 -1.19 5.08
CA GLN A 44 24.49 -0.41 4.43
C GLN A 44 23.14 -0.60 5.14
N ALA A 45 22.85 -1.79 5.66
CA ALA A 45 21.64 -2.06 6.42
C ALA A 45 21.57 -1.23 7.71
N THR A 46 22.69 -1.15 8.46
CA THR A 46 22.78 -0.31 9.67
C THR A 46 22.69 1.17 9.37
N ALA A 47 23.37 1.63 8.33
CA ALA A 47 23.29 3.02 7.87
C ALA A 47 21.86 3.40 7.44
N PHE A 48 21.18 2.51 6.69
CA PHE A 48 19.80 2.71 6.28
C PHE A 48 18.86 2.79 7.49
N LEU A 49 19.00 1.88 8.47
CA LEU A 49 18.19 1.89 9.69
C LEU A 49 18.39 3.22 10.46
N THR A 50 19.64 3.64 10.65
CA THR A 50 19.96 4.87 11.38
C THR A 50 19.38 6.10 10.67
N ALA A 51 19.56 6.19 9.34
CA ALA A 51 18.99 7.26 8.55
C ALA A 51 17.46 7.28 8.60
N TYR A 52 16.82 6.11 8.50
CA TYR A 52 15.37 6.00 8.60
C TYR A 52 14.85 6.46 9.97
N LEU A 53 15.48 6.03 11.07
CA LEU A 53 15.09 6.44 12.41
C LEU A 53 15.27 7.94 12.62
N ALA A 54 16.34 8.55 12.08
CA ALA A 54 16.56 9.99 12.14
C ALA A 54 15.46 10.76 11.39
N VAL A 55 15.09 10.32 10.18
CA VAL A 55 14.00 10.90 9.38
C VAL A 55 12.66 10.73 10.09
N PHE A 56 12.39 9.56 10.64
CA PHE A 56 11.14 9.29 11.37
C PHE A 56 11.03 10.17 12.62
N PHE A 57 12.12 10.30 13.38
CA PHE A 57 12.19 11.19 14.55
C PHE A 57 11.96 12.64 14.15
N ALA A 58 12.63 13.13 13.10
CA ALA A 58 12.44 14.50 12.61
C ALA A 58 10.99 14.76 12.17
N ALA A 59 10.34 13.75 11.54
CA ALA A 59 8.97 13.86 11.08
C ALA A 59 7.94 13.86 12.22
N THR A 60 8.22 13.17 13.35
CA THR A 60 7.29 13.04 14.49
C THR A 60 7.55 14.05 15.63
N SER A 61 8.75 14.64 15.69
CA SER A 61 9.14 15.58 16.76
C SER A 61 8.59 17.00 16.60
N GLY A 62 7.76 17.25 15.56
CA GLY A 62 7.24 18.59 15.27
C GLY A 62 8.23 19.53 14.57
N LEU A 63 9.45 19.08 14.27
CA LEU A 63 10.42 19.84 13.48
C LEU A 63 9.98 20.03 12.04
N THR A 64 9.21 19.08 11.51
CA THR A 64 8.70 19.13 10.14
C THR A 64 7.33 19.82 10.13
N PRO A 65 7.15 20.90 9.32
CA PRO A 65 5.85 21.54 9.19
C PRO A 65 4.79 20.57 8.70
N VAL A 66 3.59 20.61 9.32
CA VAL A 66 2.45 19.71 9.01
C VAL A 66 2.09 19.76 7.52
N ASN A 67 2.21 20.93 6.88
CA ASN A 67 1.94 21.10 5.45
C ASN A 67 2.83 20.22 4.56
N ILE A 68 4.09 19.99 4.95
CA ILE A 68 5.02 19.11 4.23
C ILE A 68 4.58 17.67 4.39
N LEU A 69 4.22 17.25 5.59
CA LEU A 69 3.72 15.90 5.85
C LEU A 69 2.40 15.63 5.11
N TRP A 70 1.50 16.63 5.11
CA TRP A 70 0.28 16.56 4.31
C TRP A 70 0.58 16.42 2.81
N GLY A 71 1.48 17.23 2.26
CA GLY A 71 1.89 17.16 0.87
C GLY A 71 2.50 15.80 0.49
N CYS A 72 3.39 15.26 1.35
CA CYS A 72 3.97 13.93 1.17
C CYS A 72 2.92 12.82 1.24
N GLN A 73 1.89 12.98 2.09
CA GLN A 73 0.78 12.04 2.15
C GLN A 73 -0.10 12.13 0.89
N ALA A 74 -0.44 13.35 0.44
CA ALA A 74 -1.24 13.57 -0.76
C ALA A 74 -0.58 12.99 -2.02
N MET A 75 0.75 12.99 -2.10
CA MET A 75 1.50 12.36 -3.20
C MET A 75 1.33 10.85 -3.29
N ASN A 76 0.85 10.17 -2.23
CA ASN A 76 0.52 8.75 -2.32
C ASN A 76 -0.67 8.50 -3.25
N ILE A 77 -1.61 9.47 -3.39
CA ILE A 77 -2.80 9.31 -4.24
C ILE A 77 -2.41 9.02 -5.69
N PRO A 78 -1.65 9.89 -6.38
CA PRO A 78 -1.26 9.64 -7.77
C PRO A 78 -0.36 8.41 -7.92
N ILE A 79 0.51 8.10 -6.94
CA ILE A 79 1.38 6.93 -6.98
C ILE A 79 0.57 5.63 -6.93
N VAL A 80 -0.36 5.53 -5.97
CA VAL A 80 -1.23 4.35 -5.83
C VAL A 80 -2.12 4.20 -7.06
N LEU A 81 -2.71 5.30 -7.52
CA LEU A 81 -3.57 5.29 -8.71
C LEU A 81 -2.80 4.84 -9.95
N ALA A 82 -1.63 5.41 -10.20
CA ALA A 82 -0.78 5.03 -11.34
C ALA A 82 -0.40 3.55 -11.30
N SER A 83 0.04 3.04 -10.15
CA SER A 83 0.43 1.63 -10.00
C SER A 83 -0.74 0.67 -10.27
N LYS A 84 -1.94 1.00 -9.77
CA LYS A 84 -3.15 0.20 -9.98
C LYS A 84 -3.69 0.28 -11.41
N LEU A 85 -3.63 1.46 -12.03
CA LEU A 85 -4.00 1.62 -13.43
C LEU A 85 -3.04 0.88 -14.36
N MET A 86 -1.74 0.91 -14.09
CA MET A 86 -0.76 0.10 -14.83
C MET A 86 -1.04 -1.39 -14.70
N GLN A 87 -1.38 -1.86 -13.49
CA GLN A 87 -1.77 -3.24 -13.25
C GLN A 87 -3.04 -3.61 -14.05
N ALA A 88 -4.07 -2.78 -14.00
CA ALA A 88 -5.30 -2.98 -14.75
C ALA A 88 -5.07 -2.97 -16.27
N TYR A 89 -4.23 -2.06 -16.76
CA TYR A 89 -3.85 -2.02 -18.17
C TYR A 89 -3.07 -3.27 -18.61
N THR A 90 -2.13 -3.72 -17.81
CA THR A 90 -1.35 -4.95 -18.09
C THR A 90 -2.26 -6.18 -18.14
N ASN A 91 -3.20 -6.31 -17.21
CA ASN A 91 -4.19 -7.40 -17.22
C ASN A 91 -5.04 -7.37 -18.50
N TYR A 92 -5.50 -6.18 -18.89
CA TYR A 92 -6.29 -6.01 -20.11
C TYR A 92 -5.48 -6.33 -21.37
N SER A 93 -4.25 -5.82 -21.45
CA SER A 93 -3.35 -6.05 -22.61
C SER A 93 -2.97 -7.53 -22.77
N ASN A 94 -2.76 -8.24 -21.66
CA ASN A 94 -2.42 -9.66 -21.67
C ASN A 94 -3.65 -10.57 -21.83
N GLY A 95 -4.87 -10.05 -21.69
CA GLY A 95 -6.10 -10.83 -21.75
C GLY A 95 -6.24 -11.85 -20.60
N ASN A 96 -5.47 -11.69 -19.53
CA ASN A 96 -5.49 -12.54 -18.33
C ASN A 96 -5.00 -11.76 -17.11
N THR A 97 -5.27 -12.27 -15.91
CA THR A 97 -4.78 -11.67 -14.67
C THR A 97 -3.54 -12.39 -14.11
N GLY A 98 -3.05 -13.41 -14.81
CA GLY A 98 -1.82 -14.13 -14.53
C GLY A 98 -1.78 -14.75 -13.14
N GLN A 99 -0.79 -14.35 -12.35
CA GLN A 99 -0.55 -14.89 -10.99
C GLN A 99 -1.33 -14.15 -9.88
N LEU A 100 -2.23 -13.20 -10.21
CA LEU A 100 -2.99 -12.48 -9.20
C LEU A 100 -3.87 -13.42 -8.38
N SER A 101 -3.73 -13.32 -7.07
CA SER A 101 -4.62 -14.04 -6.16
C SER A 101 -5.95 -13.31 -6.05
N ALA A 102 -7.03 -13.98 -6.43
CA ALA A 102 -8.39 -13.47 -6.28
C ALA A 102 -8.70 -13.12 -4.82
N ILE A 103 -8.29 -13.98 -3.89
CA ILE A 103 -8.49 -13.77 -2.45
C ILE A 103 -7.85 -12.44 -2.03
N THR A 104 -6.58 -12.21 -2.43
CA THR A 104 -5.86 -10.98 -2.10
C THR A 104 -6.55 -9.75 -2.69
N ALA A 105 -7.01 -9.81 -3.95
CA ALA A 105 -7.70 -8.70 -4.60
C ALA A 105 -9.01 -8.32 -3.90
N PHE A 106 -9.82 -9.33 -3.53
CA PHE A 106 -11.05 -9.08 -2.77
C PHE A 106 -10.78 -8.57 -1.36
N MET A 107 -9.76 -9.10 -0.66
CA MET A 107 -9.36 -8.59 0.66
C MET A 107 -8.91 -7.13 0.58
N LEU A 108 -8.15 -6.74 -0.45
CA LEU A 108 -7.75 -5.34 -0.67
C LEU A 108 -8.95 -4.44 -0.97
N LEU A 109 -9.93 -4.92 -1.73
CA LEU A 109 -11.17 -4.18 -2.00
C LEU A 109 -11.96 -3.96 -0.71
N PHE A 110 -12.25 -5.01 0.03
CA PHE A 110 -12.99 -4.91 1.30
C PHE A 110 -12.22 -4.08 2.34
N GLY A 111 -10.90 -4.26 2.44
CA GLY A 111 -10.06 -3.46 3.32
C GLY A 111 -10.11 -1.97 2.98
N SER A 112 -10.08 -1.58 1.69
CA SER A 112 -10.19 -0.18 1.30
C SER A 112 -11.59 0.41 1.56
N LEU A 113 -12.65 -0.36 1.40
CA LEU A 113 -14.01 0.05 1.76
C LEU A 113 -14.15 0.30 3.26
N THR A 114 -13.62 -0.61 4.09
CA THR A 114 -13.59 -0.44 5.54
C THR A 114 -12.83 0.82 5.94
N ARG A 115 -11.72 1.12 5.25
CA ARG A 115 -10.92 2.32 5.47
C ARG A 115 -11.66 3.62 5.13
N ILE A 116 -12.48 3.63 4.08
CA ILE A 116 -13.35 4.78 3.78
C ILE A 116 -14.27 5.05 4.96
N PHE A 117 -14.95 4.01 5.45
CA PHE A 117 -15.85 4.12 6.58
C PHE A 117 -15.14 4.64 7.85
N THR A 118 -14.01 4.03 8.20
CA THR A 118 -13.20 4.44 9.36
C THR A 118 -12.73 5.90 9.23
N SER A 119 -12.27 6.30 8.04
CA SER A 119 -11.79 7.66 7.82
C SER A 119 -12.91 8.70 7.97
N ILE A 120 -14.12 8.39 7.50
CA ILE A 120 -15.28 9.29 7.67
C ILE A 120 -15.65 9.42 9.16
N GLN A 121 -15.64 8.32 9.89
CA GLN A 121 -16.11 8.29 11.29
C GLN A 121 -15.07 8.84 12.28
N GLU A 122 -13.80 8.56 12.07
CA GLU A 122 -12.75 8.82 13.05
C GLU A 122 -11.92 10.06 12.75
N THR A 123 -11.63 10.34 11.48
CA THR A 123 -10.73 11.43 11.13
C THR A 123 -11.41 12.62 10.47
N GLY A 124 -12.44 12.39 9.66
CA GLY A 124 -13.06 13.42 8.83
C GLY A 124 -12.10 14.07 7.82
N ASP A 125 -10.86 13.55 7.69
CA ASP A 125 -9.85 14.10 6.79
C ASP A 125 -10.17 13.78 5.34
N THR A 126 -10.48 14.83 4.57
CA THR A 126 -10.85 14.72 3.16
C THR A 126 -9.76 14.05 2.31
N THR A 127 -8.49 14.30 2.61
CA THR A 127 -7.36 13.71 1.86
C THR A 127 -7.30 12.21 2.05
N MET A 128 -7.49 11.73 3.28
CA MET A 128 -7.54 10.29 3.57
C MET A 128 -8.75 9.63 2.90
N ILE A 129 -9.92 10.26 2.99
CA ILE A 129 -11.15 9.74 2.36
C ILE A 129 -10.96 9.60 0.85
N ILE A 130 -10.47 10.64 0.17
CA ILE A 130 -10.20 10.61 -1.28
C ILE A 130 -9.17 9.52 -1.62
N MET A 131 -8.11 9.37 -0.85
CA MET A 131 -7.08 8.35 -1.06
C MET A 131 -7.68 6.94 -1.02
N TYR A 132 -8.51 6.64 -0.01
CA TYR A 132 -9.13 5.32 0.12
C TYR A 132 -10.25 5.09 -0.90
N MET A 133 -10.97 6.14 -1.33
CA MET A 133 -11.92 6.06 -2.44
C MET A 133 -11.21 5.70 -3.76
N CYS A 134 -10.13 6.39 -4.11
CA CYS A 134 -9.33 6.08 -5.30
C CYS A 134 -8.77 4.65 -5.24
N SER A 135 -8.28 4.23 -4.07
CA SER A 135 -7.79 2.87 -3.85
C SER A 135 -8.91 1.83 -4.02
N SER A 136 -10.10 2.08 -3.46
CA SER A 136 -11.24 1.18 -3.56
C SER A 136 -11.74 1.00 -4.99
N ILE A 137 -11.88 2.11 -5.73
CA ILE A 137 -12.27 2.07 -7.16
C ILE A 137 -11.25 1.27 -7.97
N SER A 138 -9.96 1.52 -7.75
CA SER A 138 -8.89 0.81 -8.46
C SER A 138 -8.86 -0.68 -8.12
N ASN A 139 -9.07 -1.05 -6.86
CA ASN A 139 -9.17 -2.45 -6.43
C ASN A 139 -10.43 -3.12 -6.99
N ALA A 140 -11.56 -2.39 -7.10
CA ALA A 140 -12.79 -2.90 -7.72
C ALA A 140 -12.58 -3.21 -9.20
N ILE A 141 -11.87 -2.36 -9.94
CA ILE A 141 -11.52 -2.63 -11.35
C ILE A 141 -10.71 -3.93 -11.47
N ILE A 142 -9.67 -4.09 -10.64
CA ILE A 142 -8.84 -5.31 -10.66
C ILE A 142 -9.65 -6.55 -10.27
N ALA A 143 -10.50 -6.46 -9.24
CA ALA A 143 -11.37 -7.57 -8.85
C ALA A 143 -12.36 -7.95 -9.97
N ALA A 144 -12.93 -6.96 -10.66
CA ALA A 144 -13.79 -7.20 -11.82
C ALA A 144 -13.02 -7.87 -12.98
N GLN A 145 -11.79 -7.47 -13.25
CA GLN A 145 -10.94 -8.13 -14.24
C GLN A 145 -10.64 -9.58 -13.88
N ILE A 146 -10.37 -9.89 -12.60
CA ILE A 146 -10.17 -11.27 -12.14
C ILE A 146 -11.42 -12.11 -12.39
N LEU A 147 -12.60 -11.59 -12.11
CA LEU A 147 -13.85 -12.29 -12.40
C LEU A 147 -14.07 -12.49 -13.91
N TYR A 148 -13.77 -11.46 -14.70
CA TYR A 148 -13.93 -11.51 -16.15
C TYR A 148 -13.00 -12.53 -16.81
N TYR A 149 -11.73 -12.56 -16.39
CA TYR A 149 -10.73 -13.50 -16.94
C TYR A 149 -10.64 -14.82 -16.20
N TRP A 150 -11.54 -15.11 -15.26
CA TRP A 150 -11.50 -16.29 -14.39
C TRP A 150 -11.29 -17.61 -15.14
N ASN A 151 -12.06 -17.80 -16.21
CA ASN A 151 -12.00 -19.02 -17.02
C ASN A 151 -10.72 -19.13 -17.85
N VAL A 152 -10.14 -18.03 -18.27
CA VAL A 152 -8.88 -17.97 -19.01
C VAL A 152 -7.73 -18.37 -18.10
N ASP A 153 -7.66 -17.78 -16.92
CA ASP A 153 -6.63 -18.06 -15.92
C ASP A 153 -6.70 -19.50 -15.39
N ALA A 154 -7.90 -20.07 -15.25
CA ALA A 154 -8.11 -21.46 -14.84
C ALA A 154 -7.53 -22.45 -15.89
N LYS A 155 -7.76 -22.22 -17.17
CA LYS A 155 -7.21 -23.06 -18.27
C LYS A 155 -5.69 -22.97 -18.35
N SER A 156 -5.09 -21.79 -18.14
CA SER A 156 -3.65 -21.59 -18.15
C SER A 156 -2.96 -22.36 -17.02
N LYS A 157 -3.57 -22.42 -15.84
CA LYS A 157 -3.03 -23.17 -14.69
C LYS A 157 -3.09 -24.68 -14.87
N ASP A 158 -4.10 -25.18 -15.58
CA ASP A 158 -4.27 -26.61 -15.83
C ASP A 158 -3.28 -27.12 -16.90
N GLY A 159 -2.96 -26.29 -17.92
CA GLY A 159 -1.94 -26.59 -18.92
C GLY A 159 -0.54 -26.73 -18.32
N THR A 160 -0.16 -25.82 -17.43
CA THR A 160 1.17 -25.83 -16.79
C THR A 160 1.38 -27.03 -15.85
N LYS A 161 0.31 -27.62 -15.30
CA LYS A 161 0.39 -28.82 -14.44
C LYS A 161 0.55 -30.13 -15.23
N LYS A 162 0.22 -30.15 -16.52
CA LYS A 162 0.35 -31.36 -17.37
C LYS A 162 1.74 -31.51 -17.99
N ASP A 163 2.54 -30.44 -17.97
CA ASP A 163 3.89 -30.39 -18.54
C ASP A 163 5.01 -30.57 -17.49
N GLN A 164 4.67 -30.86 -16.24
CA GLN A 164 5.57 -31.22 -15.13
C GLN A 164 5.39 -32.68 -14.70
#